data_464df6db38917e58fdbdd8c4ea527595
#
_entry.id   464df6db38917e58fdbdd8c4ea527595
#
_cell.length_a   1.000
_cell.length_b   1.000
_cell.length_c   1.000
_cell.angle_alpha   90.00
_cell.angle_beta   90.00
_cell.angle_gamma   90.00
#
_symmetry.space_group_name_H-M   'P 1'
#
loop_
_entity.id
_entity.type
_entity.pdbx_description
1 polymer ?
#
loop_
_entity_poly.entity_id
_entity_poly.type
_entity_poly.pdbx_seq_one_letter_code
_entity_poly.pdbx_strand_id
1 'polypeptide(L)'
;MGETTVSKKDQKRREFILSGKPMAVVLSISLPLMALGAFSYISSVIDTVVVAATDNNAVSSVVMISQIKQLISALGAGFATGSSIIVSRLIGRGEYDKAKKAANTTLEVFFGLAVLLIAVIEIFAVGILKLGRLDDNMIATGIGYFRVQIVSIGVGLFNQVFMGLEKARGAMKNITLINIMSMALKLMFTIVFVNLLHLGTTWVAGGTLCADISVTIYALVNLIRKNYLFKFNPKNVMF
;
A
#
# COMPACT_ATOMS: atom_id res chain seq x y z
N MET A 1 -14.69 28.47 14.94
CA MET A 1 -14.09 27.27 15.51
C MET A 1 -15.07 26.14 15.32
N GLY A 2 -14.92 25.32 14.27
CA GLY A 2 -15.83 24.20 14.02
C GLY A 2 -15.29 22.99 14.77
N GLU A 3 -15.99 22.54 15.79
CA GLU A 3 -15.70 21.26 16.46
C GLU A 3 -15.72 20.15 15.41
N THR A 4 -14.60 19.49 15.24
CA THR A 4 -14.49 18.32 14.38
C THR A 4 -15.32 17.21 15.02
N THR A 5 -16.53 16.97 14.53
CA THR A 5 -17.44 15.92 15.03
C THR A 5 -16.79 14.57 14.75
N VAL A 6 -16.08 14.07 15.77
CA VAL A 6 -15.48 12.72 15.72
C VAL A 6 -16.59 11.69 15.68
N SER A 7 -16.53 10.77 14.72
CA SER A 7 -17.54 9.71 14.59
C SER A 7 -17.66 8.91 15.88
N LYS A 8 -18.89 8.64 16.34
CA LYS A 8 -19.19 7.77 17.51
C LYS A 8 -18.43 6.43 17.44
N LYS A 9 -18.14 5.95 16.23
CA LYS A 9 -17.41 4.71 15.99
C LYS A 9 -15.91 4.84 16.32
N ASP A 10 -15.31 6.01 16.05
CA ASP A 10 -13.90 6.26 16.36
C ASP A 10 -13.71 6.51 17.87
N GLN A 11 -14.68 7.12 18.53
CA GLN A 11 -14.69 7.27 20.00
C GLN A 11 -14.77 5.91 20.72
N LYS A 12 -15.69 5.03 20.32
CA LYS A 12 -15.79 3.67 20.88
C LYS A 12 -14.52 2.83 20.68
N ARG A 13 -13.85 2.98 19.53
CA ARG A 13 -12.58 2.29 19.27
C ARG A 13 -11.47 2.82 20.18
N ARG A 14 -11.39 4.13 20.34
CA ARG A 14 -10.43 4.75 21.27
C ARG A 14 -10.64 4.25 22.69
N GLU A 15 -11.87 4.24 23.17
CA GLU A 15 -12.21 3.72 24.51
C GLU A 15 -11.81 2.25 24.66
N PHE A 16 -12.12 1.40 23.68
CA PHE A 16 -11.72 0.00 23.70
C PHE A 16 -10.20 -0.18 23.78
N ILE A 17 -9.43 0.63 23.05
CA ILE A 17 -7.96 0.55 23.04
C ILE A 17 -7.39 1.05 24.38
N LEU A 18 -7.96 2.09 24.99
CA LEU A 18 -7.45 2.69 26.21
C LEU A 18 -7.89 1.97 27.49
N SER A 19 -9.08 1.39 27.53
CA SER A 19 -9.68 0.78 28.72
C SER A 19 -9.89 -0.74 28.62
N GLY A 20 -9.66 -1.33 27.45
CA GLY A 20 -9.80 -2.78 27.25
C GLY A 20 -8.69 -3.59 27.92
N LYS A 21 -8.95 -4.89 28.18
CA LYS A 21 -7.92 -5.80 28.67
C LYS A 21 -6.76 -5.86 27.68
N PRO A 22 -5.48 -5.63 28.10
CA PRO A 22 -4.34 -5.50 27.19
C PRO A 22 -4.22 -6.66 26.20
N MET A 23 -4.40 -7.90 26.65
CA MET A 23 -4.33 -9.10 25.81
C MET A 23 -5.42 -9.10 24.73
N ALA A 24 -6.65 -8.72 25.05
CA ALA A 24 -7.77 -8.65 24.10
C ALA A 24 -7.52 -7.57 23.03
N VAL A 25 -6.98 -6.42 23.44
CA VAL A 25 -6.62 -5.33 22.54
C VAL A 25 -5.50 -5.77 21.60
N VAL A 26 -4.43 -6.36 22.12
CA VAL A 26 -3.30 -6.85 21.30
C VAL A 26 -3.78 -7.91 20.30
N LEU A 27 -4.52 -8.92 20.74
CA LEU A 27 -5.02 -9.98 19.85
C LEU A 27 -5.97 -9.44 18.78
N SER A 28 -6.85 -8.51 19.12
CA SER A 28 -7.80 -7.93 18.16
C SER A 28 -7.11 -7.13 17.04
N ILE A 29 -5.88 -6.63 17.29
CA ILE A 29 -5.07 -5.88 16.33
C ILE A 29 -4.11 -6.82 15.59
N SER A 30 -3.43 -7.71 16.32
CA SER A 30 -2.37 -8.55 15.76
C SER A 30 -2.91 -9.67 14.86
N LEU A 31 -4.01 -10.33 15.22
CA LEU A 31 -4.56 -11.45 14.46
C LEU A 31 -4.93 -11.07 13.02
N PRO A 32 -5.67 -9.97 12.76
CA PRO A 32 -5.91 -9.51 11.39
C PRO A 32 -4.63 -9.15 10.64
N LEU A 33 -3.64 -8.54 11.31
CA LEU A 33 -2.36 -8.18 10.68
C LEU A 33 -1.54 -9.40 10.28
N MET A 34 -1.52 -10.45 11.13
CA MET A 34 -0.87 -11.72 10.80
C MET A 34 -1.54 -12.40 9.60
N ALA A 35 -2.87 -12.43 9.58
CA ALA A 35 -3.62 -12.95 8.44
C ALA A 35 -3.29 -12.18 7.13
N LEU A 36 -3.19 -10.85 7.18
CA LEU A 36 -2.79 -10.04 6.03
C LEU A 36 -1.37 -10.36 5.55
N GLY A 37 -0.42 -10.60 6.47
CA GLY A 37 0.93 -11.05 6.13
C GLY A 37 0.90 -12.38 5.37
N ALA A 38 0.18 -13.36 5.87
CA ALA A 38 0.02 -14.67 5.22
C ALA A 38 -0.61 -14.53 3.82
N PHE A 39 -1.67 -13.74 3.66
CA PHE A 39 -2.28 -13.47 2.36
C PHE A 39 -1.33 -12.80 1.38
N SER A 40 -0.50 -11.86 1.84
CA SER A 40 0.51 -11.21 1.00
C SER A 40 1.54 -12.20 0.46
N TYR A 41 1.99 -13.13 1.29
CA TYR A 41 2.90 -14.22 0.87
C TYR A 41 2.24 -15.14 -0.17
N ILE A 42 1.03 -15.59 0.07
CA ILE A 42 0.26 -16.43 -0.87
C ILE A 42 0.13 -15.71 -2.21
N SER A 43 -0.20 -14.42 -2.21
CA SER A 43 -0.29 -13.61 -3.43
C SER A 43 1.04 -13.57 -4.21
N SER A 44 2.16 -13.45 -3.53
CA SER A 44 3.49 -13.45 -4.16
C SER A 44 3.83 -14.81 -4.79
N VAL A 45 3.47 -15.91 -4.12
CA VAL A 45 3.63 -17.27 -4.68
C VAL A 45 2.79 -17.45 -5.93
N ILE A 46 1.53 -17.01 -5.91
CA ILE A 46 0.65 -17.08 -7.08
C ILE A 46 1.23 -16.30 -8.26
N ASP A 47 1.76 -15.09 -8.05
CA ASP A 47 2.40 -14.33 -9.11
C ASP A 47 3.55 -15.12 -9.76
N THR A 48 4.40 -15.73 -8.95
CA THR A 48 5.54 -16.52 -9.44
C THR A 48 5.06 -17.76 -10.23
N VAL A 49 4.03 -18.45 -9.76
CA VAL A 49 3.44 -19.60 -10.45
C VAL A 49 2.83 -19.20 -11.79
N VAL A 50 2.09 -18.09 -11.82
CA VAL A 50 1.46 -17.59 -13.07
C VAL A 50 2.53 -17.18 -14.09
N VAL A 51 3.60 -16.52 -13.64
CA VAL A 51 4.74 -16.18 -14.52
C VAL A 51 5.42 -17.44 -15.04
N ALA A 52 5.69 -18.42 -14.20
CA ALA A 52 6.28 -19.69 -14.60
C ALA A 52 5.45 -20.45 -15.64
N ALA A 53 4.14 -20.41 -15.51
CA ALA A 53 3.22 -21.01 -16.45
C ALA A 53 3.18 -20.27 -17.83
N THR A 54 3.54 -18.99 -17.84
CA THR A 54 3.51 -18.15 -19.04
C THR A 54 4.86 -18.15 -19.76
N ASP A 55 5.96 -17.98 -19.04
CA ASP A 55 7.33 -17.98 -19.56
C ASP A 55 8.33 -18.33 -18.46
N ASN A 56 8.90 -19.53 -18.55
CA ASN A 56 9.91 -20.00 -17.59
C ASN A 56 11.18 -19.13 -17.57
N ASN A 57 11.56 -18.50 -18.69
CA ASN A 57 12.73 -17.65 -18.75
C ASN A 57 12.53 -16.30 -18.03
N ALA A 58 11.27 -15.86 -17.91
CA ALA A 58 10.93 -14.63 -17.21
C ALA A 58 10.93 -14.79 -15.68
N VAL A 59 10.88 -16.02 -15.15
CA VAL A 59 10.79 -16.26 -13.68
C VAL A 59 11.96 -15.63 -12.94
N SER A 60 13.19 -15.83 -13.42
CA SER A 60 14.37 -15.26 -12.77
C SER A 60 14.35 -13.74 -12.72
N SER A 61 13.93 -13.10 -13.81
CA SER A 61 13.77 -11.64 -13.88
C SER A 61 12.70 -11.15 -12.92
N VAL A 62 11.53 -11.81 -12.87
CA VAL A 62 10.42 -11.44 -11.98
C VAL A 62 10.77 -11.62 -10.50
N VAL A 63 11.47 -12.71 -10.17
CA VAL A 63 11.94 -12.94 -8.77
C VAL A 63 12.90 -11.83 -8.35
N MET A 64 13.88 -11.47 -9.21
CA MET A 64 14.82 -10.38 -8.91
C MET A 64 14.11 -9.03 -8.76
N ILE A 65 13.17 -8.72 -9.64
CA ILE A 65 12.36 -7.50 -9.58
C ILE A 65 11.52 -7.48 -8.30
N SER A 66 11.02 -8.63 -7.84
CA SER A 66 10.28 -8.74 -6.58
C SER A 66 11.14 -8.41 -5.36
N GLN A 67 12.44 -8.72 -5.37
CA GLN A 67 13.36 -8.33 -4.30
C GLN A 67 13.54 -6.81 -4.25
N ILE A 68 13.70 -6.16 -5.40
CA ILE A 68 13.79 -4.69 -5.50
C ILE A 68 12.49 -4.06 -4.99
N LYS A 69 11.33 -4.60 -5.39
CA LYS A 69 10.02 -4.19 -4.87
C LYS A 69 9.95 -4.27 -3.35
N GLN A 70 10.40 -5.36 -2.75
CA GLN A 70 10.40 -5.54 -1.30
C GLN A 70 11.23 -4.47 -0.58
N LEU A 71 12.43 -4.16 -1.09
CA LEU A 71 13.28 -3.12 -0.53
C LEU A 71 12.60 -1.75 -0.53
N ILE A 72 12.03 -1.34 -1.67
CA ILE A 72 11.33 -0.06 -1.79
C ILE A 72 10.09 -0.04 -0.89
N SER A 73 9.32 -1.12 -0.87
CA SER A 73 8.13 -1.23 -0.03
C SER A 73 8.47 -1.21 1.47
N ALA A 74 9.61 -1.77 1.88
CA ALA A 74 10.07 -1.73 3.26
C ALA A 74 10.37 -0.29 3.73
N LEU A 75 10.99 0.52 2.87
CA LEU A 75 11.19 1.95 3.14
C LEU A 75 9.84 2.66 3.33
N GLY A 76 8.90 2.45 2.40
CA GLY A 76 7.55 3.00 2.49
C GLY A 76 6.81 2.58 3.77
N ALA A 77 6.91 1.30 4.15
CA ALA A 77 6.31 0.79 5.37
C ALA A 77 6.91 1.42 6.63
N GLY A 78 8.23 1.66 6.66
CA GLY A 78 8.91 2.35 7.76
C GLY A 78 8.35 3.76 7.98
N PHE A 79 8.25 4.53 6.93
CA PHE A 79 7.66 5.87 6.98
C PHE A 79 6.17 5.84 7.36
N ALA A 80 5.36 4.98 6.74
CA ALA A 80 3.94 4.85 7.06
C ALA A 80 3.73 4.48 8.54
N THR A 81 4.60 3.63 9.09
CA THR A 81 4.57 3.25 10.51
C THR A 81 4.95 4.44 11.40
N GLY A 82 6.02 5.16 11.08
CA GLY A 82 6.42 6.36 11.83
C GLY A 82 5.30 7.40 11.90
N SER A 83 4.70 7.71 10.77
CA SER A 83 3.56 8.63 10.67
C SER A 83 2.35 8.13 11.46
N SER A 84 2.04 6.84 11.37
CA SER A 84 0.95 6.20 12.11
C SER A 84 1.13 6.33 13.63
N ILE A 85 2.38 6.22 14.14
CA ILE A 85 2.69 6.39 15.57
C ILE A 85 2.43 7.82 16.01
N ILE A 86 2.86 8.82 15.25
CA ILE A 86 2.62 10.23 15.57
C ILE A 86 1.12 10.53 15.61
N VAL A 87 0.39 10.12 14.56
CA VAL A 87 -1.05 10.36 14.45
C VAL A 87 -1.81 9.63 15.56
N SER A 88 -1.47 8.39 15.88
CA SER A 88 -2.14 7.63 16.95
C SER A 88 -1.92 8.24 18.33
N ARG A 89 -0.72 8.79 18.62
CA ARG A 89 -0.45 9.53 19.87
C ARG A 89 -1.33 10.78 19.99
N LEU A 90 -1.47 11.54 18.91
CA LEU A 90 -2.32 12.74 18.90
C LEU A 90 -3.80 12.38 19.08
N ILE A 91 -4.27 11.31 18.46
CA ILE A 91 -5.62 10.78 18.68
C ILE A 91 -5.80 10.32 20.13
N GLY A 92 -4.82 9.61 20.70
CA GLY A 92 -4.83 9.18 22.09
C GLY A 92 -4.97 10.33 23.08
N ARG A 93 -4.30 11.45 22.82
CA ARG A 93 -4.40 12.69 23.60
C ARG A 93 -5.70 13.48 23.37
N GLY A 94 -6.52 13.10 22.37
CA GLY A 94 -7.71 13.85 21.98
C GLY A 94 -7.42 15.09 21.12
N GLU A 95 -6.18 15.28 20.66
CA GLU A 95 -5.73 16.41 19.84
C GLU A 95 -6.04 16.17 18.34
N TYR A 96 -7.32 16.03 18.01
CA TYR A 96 -7.77 15.63 16.67
C TYR A 96 -7.36 16.60 15.55
N ASP A 97 -7.33 17.90 15.82
CA ASP A 97 -6.94 18.91 14.82
C ASP A 97 -5.45 18.78 14.46
N LYS A 98 -4.59 18.52 15.46
CA LYS A 98 -3.17 18.25 15.22
C LYS A 98 -2.98 16.92 14.49
N ALA A 99 -3.75 15.88 14.87
CA ALA A 99 -3.73 14.58 14.19
C ALA A 99 -4.10 14.71 12.71
N LYS A 100 -5.10 15.53 12.39
CA LYS A 100 -5.52 15.80 11.01
C LYS A 100 -4.44 16.54 10.22
N LYS A 101 -3.82 17.56 10.81
CA LYS A 101 -2.69 18.27 10.18
C LYS A 101 -1.53 17.33 9.90
N ALA A 102 -1.10 16.55 10.89
CA ALA A 102 -0.02 15.57 10.74
C ALA A 102 -0.33 14.54 9.64
N ALA A 103 -1.57 14.03 9.57
CA ALA A 103 -2.00 13.11 8.54
C ALA A 103 -1.95 13.72 7.14
N ASN A 104 -2.43 14.96 6.96
CA ASN A 104 -2.40 15.66 5.68
C ASN A 104 -0.97 15.93 5.22
N THR A 105 -0.11 16.43 6.11
CA THR A 105 1.33 16.63 5.81
C THR A 105 1.99 15.31 5.39
N THR A 106 1.69 14.22 6.10
CA THR A 106 2.22 12.89 5.73
C THR A 106 1.79 12.49 4.33
N LEU A 107 0.51 12.64 3.99
CA LEU A 107 -0.01 12.29 2.66
C LEU A 107 0.65 13.11 1.54
N GLU A 108 0.87 14.41 1.74
CA GLU A 108 1.51 15.27 0.75
C GLU A 108 2.98 14.95 0.56
N VAL A 109 3.73 14.84 1.66
CA VAL A 109 5.16 14.48 1.61
C VAL A 109 5.35 13.13 0.92
N PHE A 110 4.49 12.16 1.25
CA PHE A 110 4.57 10.82 0.64
C PHE A 110 4.17 10.81 -0.82
N PHE A 111 3.18 11.58 -1.21
CA PHE A 111 2.81 11.72 -2.62
C PHE A 111 3.98 12.29 -3.42
N GLY A 112 4.62 13.35 -2.94
CA GLY A 112 5.81 13.92 -3.57
C GLY A 112 6.97 12.93 -3.63
N LEU A 113 7.22 12.20 -2.54
CA LEU A 113 8.27 11.17 -2.47
C LEU A 113 7.98 10.00 -3.43
N ALA A 114 6.74 9.54 -3.52
CA ALA A 114 6.36 8.46 -4.44
C ALA A 114 6.58 8.86 -5.90
N VAL A 115 6.17 10.08 -6.29
CA VAL A 115 6.39 10.61 -7.64
C VAL A 115 7.90 10.71 -7.94
N LEU A 116 8.68 11.24 -7.00
CA LEU A 116 10.13 11.35 -7.15
C LEU A 116 10.77 9.97 -7.31
N LEU A 117 10.41 9.02 -6.47
CA LEU A 117 10.94 7.65 -6.53
C LEU A 117 10.59 6.97 -7.86
N ILE A 118 9.34 7.07 -8.32
CA ILE A 118 8.94 6.53 -9.63
C ILE A 118 9.81 7.14 -10.72
N ALA A 119 9.95 8.46 -10.76
CA ALA A 119 10.71 9.15 -11.79
C ALA A 119 12.19 8.74 -11.79
N VAL A 120 12.84 8.70 -10.62
CA VAL A 120 14.24 8.30 -10.48
C VAL A 120 14.42 6.84 -10.91
N ILE A 121 13.59 5.91 -10.45
CA ILE A 121 13.75 4.49 -10.76
C ILE A 121 13.42 4.23 -12.24
N GLU A 122 12.46 4.92 -12.84
CA GLU A 122 12.17 4.79 -14.28
C GLU A 122 13.34 5.28 -15.15
N ILE A 123 13.96 6.40 -14.81
CA ILE A 123 15.14 6.90 -15.53
C ILE A 123 16.30 5.90 -15.45
N PHE A 124 16.52 5.31 -14.29
CA PHE A 124 17.60 4.36 -14.05
C PHE A 124 17.22 2.88 -14.19
N ALA A 125 16.03 2.58 -14.73
CA ALA A 125 15.45 1.24 -14.78
C ALA A 125 16.44 0.18 -15.31
N VAL A 126 17.05 0.41 -16.47
CA VAL A 126 18.02 -0.51 -17.08
C VAL A 126 19.27 -0.63 -16.21
N GLY A 127 19.77 0.48 -15.66
CA GLY A 127 20.94 0.48 -14.77
C GLY A 127 20.72 -0.33 -13.51
N ILE A 128 19.53 -0.23 -12.90
CA ILE A 128 19.16 -0.97 -11.69
C ILE A 128 19.11 -2.49 -11.99
N LEU A 129 18.54 -2.88 -13.14
CA LEU A 129 18.49 -4.28 -13.53
C LEU A 129 19.90 -4.86 -13.83
N LYS A 130 20.79 -4.06 -14.44
CA LYS A 130 22.20 -4.44 -14.64
C LYS A 130 22.98 -4.57 -13.33
N LEU A 131 22.73 -3.69 -12.35
CA LEU A 131 23.29 -3.82 -11.01
C LEU A 131 22.83 -5.12 -10.32
N GLY A 132 21.63 -5.58 -10.63
CA GLY A 132 21.09 -6.86 -10.19
C GLY A 132 21.70 -8.08 -10.89
N ARG A 133 22.73 -7.88 -11.75
CA ARG A 133 23.40 -8.93 -12.55
C ARG A 133 22.47 -9.70 -13.49
N LEU A 134 21.42 -9.06 -13.97
CA LEU A 134 20.57 -9.62 -15.01
C LEU A 134 21.28 -9.50 -16.37
N ASP A 135 21.26 -10.58 -17.13
CA ASP A 135 21.78 -10.58 -18.51
C ASP A 135 20.89 -9.74 -19.43
N ASP A 136 21.44 -9.24 -20.54
CA ASP A 136 20.71 -8.38 -21.47
C ASP A 136 19.43 -9.06 -22.03
N ASN A 137 19.41 -10.38 -22.20
CA ASN A 137 18.21 -11.13 -22.58
C ASN A 137 17.13 -11.11 -21.49
N MET A 138 17.55 -11.27 -20.23
CA MET A 138 16.62 -11.20 -19.07
C MET A 138 16.08 -9.78 -18.89
N ILE A 139 16.90 -8.76 -19.14
CA ILE A 139 16.48 -7.36 -19.12
C ILE A 139 15.46 -7.10 -20.23
N ALA A 140 15.72 -7.54 -21.45
CA ALA A 140 14.81 -7.36 -22.58
C ALA A 140 13.41 -7.97 -22.29
N THR A 141 13.37 -9.16 -21.69
CA THR A 141 12.12 -9.84 -21.32
C THR A 141 11.43 -9.22 -20.11
N GLY A 142 12.22 -8.78 -19.10
CA GLY A 142 11.70 -8.30 -17.81
C GLY A 142 11.42 -6.81 -17.73
N ILE A 143 11.95 -5.97 -18.64
CA ILE A 143 11.86 -4.50 -18.53
C ILE A 143 10.40 -3.99 -18.53
N GLY A 144 9.55 -4.58 -19.35
CA GLY A 144 8.13 -4.24 -19.40
C GLY A 144 7.43 -4.51 -18.07
N TYR A 145 7.65 -5.70 -17.50
CA TYR A 145 7.16 -6.06 -16.17
C TYR A 145 7.70 -5.09 -15.11
N PHE A 146 9.00 -4.77 -15.15
CA PHE A 146 9.64 -3.88 -14.18
C PHE A 146 9.02 -2.48 -14.18
N ARG A 147 8.83 -1.86 -15.36
CA ARG A 147 8.22 -0.52 -15.47
C ARG A 147 6.80 -0.46 -14.89
N VAL A 148 5.95 -1.41 -15.29
CA VAL A 148 4.60 -1.50 -14.73
C VAL A 148 4.64 -1.72 -13.22
N GLN A 149 5.57 -2.54 -12.73
CA GLN A 149 5.74 -2.82 -11.31
C GLN A 149 6.19 -1.58 -10.51
N ILE A 150 7.05 -0.72 -11.08
CA ILE A 150 7.48 0.52 -10.42
C ILE A 150 6.33 1.50 -10.25
N VAL A 151 5.49 1.66 -11.26
CA VAL A 151 4.28 2.48 -11.15
C VAL A 151 3.36 1.91 -10.05
N SER A 152 3.17 0.59 -10.02
CA SER A 152 2.40 -0.09 -8.97
C SER A 152 2.98 0.16 -7.58
N ILE A 153 4.32 0.09 -7.42
CA ILE A 153 4.99 0.40 -6.15
C ILE A 153 4.68 1.83 -5.71
N GLY A 154 4.78 2.80 -6.60
CA GLY A 154 4.50 4.20 -6.27
C GLY A 154 3.06 4.42 -5.80
N VAL A 155 2.09 3.82 -6.50
CA VAL A 155 0.68 3.83 -6.09
C VAL A 155 0.51 3.09 -4.74
N GLY A 156 1.20 1.96 -4.58
CA GLY A 156 1.21 1.17 -3.35
C GLY A 156 1.80 1.91 -2.15
N LEU A 157 2.79 2.77 -2.33
CA LEU A 157 3.33 3.63 -1.27
C LEU A 157 2.25 4.56 -0.71
N PHE A 158 1.45 5.19 -1.56
CA PHE A 158 0.31 6.00 -1.13
C PHE A 158 -0.71 5.15 -0.34
N ASN A 159 -1.03 3.96 -0.82
CA ASN A 159 -1.93 3.02 -0.14
C ASN A 159 -1.39 2.61 1.23
N GLN A 160 -0.07 2.41 1.39
CA GLN A 160 0.55 2.09 2.68
C GLN A 160 0.37 3.20 3.70
N VAL A 161 0.54 4.47 3.29
CA VAL A 161 0.31 5.63 4.16
C VAL A 161 -1.15 5.70 4.57
N PHE A 162 -2.07 5.59 3.61
CA PHE A 162 -3.50 5.56 3.91
C PHE A 162 -3.87 4.46 4.91
N MET A 163 -3.35 3.24 4.71
CA MET A 163 -3.56 2.13 5.65
C MET A 163 -2.90 2.41 7.02
N GLY A 164 -1.75 3.08 7.06
CA GLY A 164 -1.12 3.56 8.28
C GLY A 164 -2.01 4.49 9.08
N LEU A 165 -2.68 5.44 8.41
CA LEU A 165 -3.65 6.34 9.03
C LEU A 165 -4.90 5.61 9.53
N GLU A 166 -5.39 4.62 8.79
CA GLU A 166 -6.49 3.75 9.23
C GLU A 166 -6.09 2.91 10.47
N LYS A 167 -4.83 2.42 10.53
CA LYS A 167 -4.28 1.77 11.73
C LYS A 167 -4.27 2.72 12.92
N ALA A 168 -3.81 3.96 12.72
CA ALA A 168 -3.77 4.97 13.77
C ALA A 168 -5.14 5.26 14.40
N ARG A 169 -6.23 5.17 13.62
CA ARG A 169 -7.61 5.27 14.16
C ARG A 169 -8.16 3.94 14.70
N GLY A 170 -7.41 2.85 14.70
CA GLY A 170 -7.89 1.53 15.13
C GLY A 170 -8.90 0.88 14.17
N ALA A 171 -8.95 1.28 12.89
CA ALA A 171 -9.89 0.77 11.91
C ALA A 171 -9.46 -0.57 11.28
N MET A 172 -8.97 -1.52 12.08
CA MET A 172 -8.38 -2.79 11.61
C MET A 172 -9.30 -3.59 10.69
N LYS A 173 -10.61 -3.66 11.01
CA LYS A 173 -11.60 -4.36 10.16
C LYS A 173 -11.66 -3.80 8.75
N ASN A 174 -11.57 -2.47 8.61
CA ASN A 174 -11.58 -1.83 7.29
C ASN A 174 -10.32 -2.16 6.52
N ILE A 175 -9.15 -2.15 7.18
CA ILE A 175 -7.86 -2.50 6.57
C ILE A 175 -7.88 -3.94 6.06
N THR A 176 -8.34 -4.88 6.91
CA THR A 176 -8.46 -6.29 6.54
C THR A 176 -9.37 -6.46 5.31
N LEU A 177 -10.52 -5.80 5.31
CA LEU A 177 -11.46 -5.87 4.19
C LEU A 177 -10.85 -5.31 2.90
N ILE A 178 -10.20 -4.13 2.96
CA ILE A 178 -9.54 -3.51 1.81
C ILE A 178 -8.47 -4.44 1.23
N ASN A 179 -7.65 -5.05 2.09
CA ASN A 179 -6.58 -5.95 1.63
C ASN A 179 -7.14 -7.22 0.99
N ILE A 180 -8.18 -7.84 1.58
CA ILE A 180 -8.85 -9.02 0.99
C ILE A 180 -9.44 -8.65 -0.38
N MET A 181 -10.14 -7.53 -0.47
CA MET A 181 -10.71 -7.06 -1.74
C MET A 181 -9.62 -6.74 -2.77
N SER A 182 -8.54 -6.08 -2.36
CA SER A 182 -7.39 -5.80 -3.23
C SER A 182 -6.78 -7.08 -3.78
N MET A 183 -6.58 -8.08 -2.93
CA MET A 183 -6.05 -9.38 -3.35
C MET A 183 -7.00 -10.09 -4.33
N ALA A 184 -8.30 -10.11 -4.05
CA ALA A 184 -9.29 -10.71 -4.93
C ALA A 184 -9.32 -10.01 -6.31
N LEU A 185 -9.29 -8.67 -6.32
CA LEU A 185 -9.21 -7.87 -7.55
C LEU A 185 -7.92 -8.14 -8.31
N LYS A 186 -6.77 -8.19 -7.62
CA LYS A 186 -5.49 -8.54 -8.23
C LYS A 186 -5.54 -9.89 -8.93
N LEU A 187 -6.01 -10.93 -8.24
CA LEU A 187 -6.14 -12.27 -8.82
C LEU A 187 -7.09 -12.28 -10.03
N MET A 188 -8.23 -11.61 -9.91
CA MET A 188 -9.19 -11.48 -11.00
C MET A 188 -8.56 -10.81 -12.23
N PHE A 189 -7.91 -9.66 -12.06
CA PHE A 189 -7.25 -8.96 -13.15
C PHE A 189 -6.09 -9.78 -13.75
N THR A 190 -5.30 -10.45 -12.91
CA THR A 190 -4.20 -11.31 -13.38
C THR A 190 -4.75 -12.45 -14.24
N ILE A 191 -5.80 -13.13 -13.81
CA ILE A 191 -6.44 -14.22 -14.57
C ILE A 191 -7.00 -13.68 -15.90
N VAL A 192 -7.69 -12.54 -15.88
CA VAL A 192 -8.25 -11.93 -17.10
C VAL A 192 -7.14 -11.56 -18.07
N PHE A 193 -6.08 -10.89 -17.62
CA PHE A 193 -5.02 -10.41 -18.51
C PHE A 193 -4.17 -11.54 -19.07
N VAL A 194 -3.82 -12.54 -18.24
CA VAL A 194 -2.91 -13.60 -18.65
C VAL A 194 -3.66 -14.74 -19.35
N ASN A 195 -4.75 -15.23 -18.78
CA ASN A 195 -5.46 -16.43 -19.28
C ASN A 195 -6.50 -16.11 -20.34
N LEU A 196 -7.23 -14.97 -20.21
CA LEU A 196 -8.31 -14.63 -21.14
C LEU A 196 -7.82 -13.80 -22.32
N LEU A 197 -6.95 -12.80 -22.05
CA LEU A 197 -6.44 -11.87 -23.05
C LEU A 197 -5.06 -12.26 -23.60
N HIS A 198 -4.39 -13.26 -23.01
CA HIS A 198 -3.05 -13.75 -23.41
C HIS A 198 -2.00 -12.65 -23.57
N LEU A 199 -2.02 -11.62 -22.70
CA LEU A 199 -1.18 -10.43 -22.79
C LEU A 199 0.28 -10.61 -22.31
N GLY A 200 0.65 -11.84 -21.88
CA GLY A 200 2.02 -12.16 -21.46
C GLY A 200 2.35 -11.73 -20.01
N THR A 201 3.61 -11.98 -19.61
CA THR A 201 4.11 -11.82 -18.22
C THR A 201 4.02 -10.40 -17.69
N THR A 202 4.22 -9.38 -18.52
CA THR A 202 4.12 -7.96 -18.14
C THR A 202 2.78 -7.63 -17.47
N TRP A 203 1.71 -8.25 -17.91
CA TRP A 203 0.37 -7.98 -17.42
C TRP A 203 0.01 -8.68 -16.10
N VAL A 204 0.90 -9.55 -15.59
CA VAL A 204 0.85 -9.97 -14.18
C VAL A 204 1.08 -8.77 -13.25
N ALA A 205 2.07 -7.91 -13.58
CA ALA A 205 2.26 -6.64 -12.90
C ALA A 205 1.08 -5.68 -13.13
N GLY A 206 0.47 -5.69 -14.32
CA GLY A 206 -0.74 -4.94 -14.65
C GLY A 206 -1.91 -5.28 -13.73
N GLY A 207 -2.13 -6.55 -13.40
CA GLY A 207 -3.14 -6.99 -12.44
C GLY A 207 -2.93 -6.39 -11.04
N THR A 208 -1.67 -6.35 -10.58
CA THR A 208 -1.30 -5.69 -9.32
C THR A 208 -1.57 -4.19 -9.37
N LEU A 209 -1.17 -3.52 -10.45
CA LEU A 209 -1.40 -2.08 -10.65
C LEU A 209 -2.89 -1.72 -10.62
N CYS A 210 -3.74 -2.48 -11.32
CA CYS A 210 -5.19 -2.25 -11.31
C CYS A 210 -5.80 -2.42 -9.91
N ALA A 211 -5.33 -3.41 -9.14
CA ALA A 211 -5.76 -3.59 -7.76
C ALA A 211 -5.31 -2.41 -6.86
N ASP A 212 -4.05 -1.96 -6.99
CA ASP A 212 -3.51 -0.83 -6.24
C ASP A 212 -4.26 0.48 -6.56
N ILE A 213 -4.57 0.72 -7.84
CA ILE A 213 -5.40 1.85 -8.27
C ILE A 213 -6.80 1.78 -7.65
N SER A 214 -7.42 0.61 -7.61
CA SER A 214 -8.74 0.42 -7.00
C SER A 214 -8.74 0.79 -5.51
N VAL A 215 -7.69 0.39 -4.78
CA VAL A 215 -7.49 0.79 -3.37
C VAL A 215 -7.26 2.29 -3.26
N THR A 216 -6.48 2.88 -4.15
CA THR A 216 -6.24 4.33 -4.18
C THR A 216 -7.52 5.12 -4.40
N ILE A 217 -8.37 4.69 -5.34
CA ILE A 217 -9.69 5.31 -5.58
C ILE A 217 -10.53 5.24 -4.30
N TYR A 218 -10.57 4.07 -3.64
CA TYR A 218 -11.27 3.93 -2.36
C TYR A 218 -10.70 4.88 -1.29
N ALA A 219 -9.37 5.01 -1.19
CA ALA A 219 -8.70 5.90 -0.26
C ALA A 219 -9.07 7.37 -0.53
N LEU A 220 -9.00 7.81 -1.79
CA LEU A 220 -9.35 9.16 -2.21
C LEU A 220 -10.81 9.48 -1.92
N VAL A 221 -11.74 8.58 -2.23
CA VAL A 221 -13.16 8.75 -1.91
C VAL A 221 -13.38 8.94 -0.40
N ASN A 222 -12.67 8.19 0.43
CA ASN A 222 -12.76 8.37 1.88
C ASN A 222 -12.14 9.70 2.34
N LEU A 223 -11.00 10.11 1.80
CA LEU A 223 -10.33 11.38 2.13
C LEU A 223 -11.19 12.61 1.77
N ILE A 224 -12.06 12.50 0.75
CA ILE A 224 -12.97 13.59 0.34
C ILE A 224 -14.25 13.62 1.18
N ARG A 225 -14.66 12.49 1.79
CA ARG A 225 -15.90 12.43 2.59
C ARG A 225 -15.88 13.40 3.77
N LYS A 226 -16.98 14.15 3.97
CA LYS A 226 -17.12 15.16 5.04
C LYS A 226 -16.92 14.60 6.45
N ASN A 227 -17.30 13.35 6.67
CA ASN A 227 -17.27 12.69 7.98
C ASN A 227 -15.98 11.88 8.24
N TYR A 228 -14.99 11.98 7.36
CA TYR A 228 -13.73 11.29 7.55
C TYR A 228 -12.79 12.12 8.43
N LEU A 229 -12.18 11.47 9.43
CA LEU A 229 -11.33 12.14 10.43
C LEU A 229 -10.15 12.88 9.77
N PHE A 230 -9.54 12.29 8.73
CA PHE A 230 -8.40 12.84 8.01
C PHE A 230 -8.80 13.47 6.68
N LYS A 231 -9.99 14.09 6.62
CA LYS A 231 -10.42 14.78 5.41
C LYS A 231 -9.29 15.67 4.87
N PHE A 232 -8.91 15.42 3.64
CA PHE A 232 -7.84 16.15 2.97
C PHE A 232 -8.22 17.63 2.82
N ASN A 233 -7.33 18.51 3.27
CA ASN A 233 -7.46 19.95 3.09
C ASN A 233 -6.06 20.53 2.84
N PRO A 234 -5.74 20.95 1.61
CA PRO A 234 -4.41 21.45 1.26
C PRO A 234 -4.00 22.71 2.03
N LYS A 235 -4.96 23.42 2.65
CA LYS A 235 -4.68 24.60 3.48
C LYS A 235 -4.23 24.26 4.90
N ASN A 236 -4.29 23.00 5.32
CA ASN A 236 -3.97 22.54 6.68
C ASN A 236 -2.62 21.82 6.78
N VAL A 237 -1.69 22.11 5.89
CA VAL A 237 -0.35 21.51 5.91
C VAL A 237 0.50 22.22 6.96
N MET A 238 1.24 21.46 7.76
CA MET A 238 2.24 21.99 8.68
C MET A 238 3.56 22.14 7.91
N PHE A 239 3.87 23.34 7.50
CA PHE A 239 5.24 23.79 7.26
C PHE A 239 5.67 24.69 8.40
#